data_b1f02a4c9c24120ae0800745b56aaf13
#
_entry.id   b1f02a4c9c24120ae0800745b56aaf13
#
_cell.length_a   1.000
_cell.length_b   1.000
_cell.length_c   1.000
_cell.angle_alpha   90.00
_cell.angle_beta   90.00
_cell.angle_gamma   90.00
#
_symmetry.space_group_name_H-M   'P 1'
#
loop_
_entity.id
_entity.type
_entity.pdbx_description
1 polymer ?
#
loop_
_entity_poly.entity_id
_entity_poly.type
_entity_poly.pdbx_seq_one_letter_code
_entity_poly.pdbx_strand_id
1 'polypeptide(L)' 'MQTLELPKLESVTLYFREGNSDKVYQCAIESAGPRFVVNFAYGRRGSTLNTGTKTNVPVDFDNAKRIFDKLVKEL' A
#
# COMPACT_ATOMS: atom_id res chain seq x y z
N MET A 1 -0.18 -25.16 10.91
CA MET A 1 0.73 -25.17 9.76
C MET A 1 0.93 -23.76 9.25
N GLN A 2 2.14 -23.34 9.23
CA GLN A 2 2.46 -22.01 8.77
C GLN A 2 2.71 -21.99 7.29
N THR A 3 2.17 -21.00 6.63
CA THR A 3 2.57 -20.75 5.27
C THR A 3 3.87 -19.98 5.30
N LEU A 4 4.65 -20.14 4.26
CA LEU A 4 5.92 -19.45 4.16
C LEU A 4 5.86 -18.23 3.27
N GLU A 5 4.66 -17.82 2.91
CA GLU A 5 4.58 -16.62 2.10
C GLU A 5 5.02 -15.43 2.94
N LEU A 6 5.61 -14.46 2.27
CA LEU A 6 6.09 -13.25 2.92
C LEU A 6 4.90 -12.33 3.09
N PRO A 7 4.44 -12.16 4.31
CA PRO A 7 3.29 -11.30 4.53
C PRO A 7 3.65 -9.85 4.31
N LYS A 8 2.64 -9.07 3.98
CA LYS A 8 2.80 -7.64 4.00
C LYS A 8 2.93 -7.23 5.44
N LEU A 9 3.89 -6.37 5.72
CA LEU A 9 4.15 -5.95 7.09
C LEU A 9 3.03 -5.06 7.60
N GLU A 10 2.53 -4.18 6.75
CA GLU A 10 1.33 -3.40 7.04
C GLU A 10 0.63 -3.14 5.74
N SER A 11 -0.67 -3.12 5.79
CA SER A 11 -1.45 -2.79 4.61
C SER A 11 -2.78 -2.22 5.04
N VAL A 12 -3.35 -1.38 4.17
CA VAL A 12 -4.66 -0.81 4.41
C VAL A 12 -5.38 -0.70 3.08
N THR A 13 -6.67 -0.95 3.11
CA THR A 13 -7.52 -0.77 1.94
C THR A 13 -8.66 0.15 2.35
N LEU A 14 -8.82 1.23 1.62
CA LEU A 14 -9.86 2.21 1.89
C LEU A 14 -10.84 2.22 0.73
N TYR A 15 -12.10 2.34 1.06
CA TYR A 15 -13.16 2.37 0.07
C TYR A 15 -13.86 3.71 0.15
N PHE A 16 -14.02 4.34 -1.00
CA PHE A 16 -14.71 5.62 -1.10
C PHE A 16 -15.90 5.43 -1.99
N ARG A 17 -17.08 5.66 -1.44
CA ARG A 17 -18.31 5.44 -2.17
C ARG A 17 -19.18 6.65 -2.01
N GLU A 18 -19.45 7.32 -3.13
CA GLU A 18 -20.22 8.55 -3.11
C GLU A 18 -20.95 8.68 -4.42
N GLY A 19 -22.28 8.66 -4.35
CA GLY A 19 -23.08 8.69 -5.57
C GLY A 19 -22.76 7.48 -6.43
N ASN A 20 -22.39 7.74 -7.66
CA ASN A 20 -22.02 6.69 -8.60
C ASN A 20 -20.53 6.36 -8.55
N SER A 21 -19.79 7.03 -7.69
CA SER A 21 -18.36 6.75 -7.54
C SER A 21 -18.14 5.62 -6.55
N ASP A 22 -17.28 4.70 -6.92
CA ASP A 22 -16.95 3.57 -6.07
C ASP A 22 -15.47 3.31 -6.27
N LYS A 23 -14.66 3.90 -5.39
CA LYS A 23 -13.22 3.89 -5.54
C LYS A 23 -12.56 3.10 -4.42
N VAL A 24 -11.42 2.54 -4.72
CA VAL A 24 -10.63 1.83 -3.74
C VAL A 24 -9.21 2.38 -3.77
N TYR A 25 -8.59 2.44 -2.61
CA TYR A 25 -7.21 2.85 -2.48
C TYR A 25 -6.53 1.89 -1.52
N GLN A 26 -5.41 1.33 -1.95
CA GLN A 26 -4.65 0.37 -1.16
C GLN A 26 -3.24 0.85 -1.01
N CYS A 27 -2.64 0.62 0.15
CA CYS A 27 -1.22 0.84 0.31
C CYS A 27 -0.67 -0.20 1.27
N ALA A 28 0.60 -0.51 1.10
CA ALA A 28 1.23 -1.57 1.86
C ALA A 28 2.72 -1.33 1.99
N ILE A 29 3.27 -1.79 3.11
CA ILE A 29 4.71 -1.86 3.29
C ILE A 29 5.09 -3.30 2.98
N GLU A 30 6.05 -3.49 2.08
CA GLU A 30 6.48 -4.81 1.67
C GLU A 30 7.99 -4.93 1.81
N SER A 31 8.44 -6.15 2.04
CA SER A 31 9.87 -6.43 2.15
C SER A 31 10.53 -6.35 0.79
N ALA A 32 11.74 -5.80 0.75
CA ALA A 32 12.55 -5.76 -0.45
C ALA A 32 13.96 -6.10 -0.03
N GLY A 33 14.24 -7.41 0.16
CA GLY A 33 15.49 -7.85 0.74
C GLY A 33 15.57 -7.42 2.18
N PRO A 34 16.68 -6.81 2.60
CA PRO A 34 16.83 -6.37 3.99
C PRO A 34 16.14 -5.03 4.26
N ARG A 35 15.49 -4.46 3.25
CA ARG A 35 14.85 -3.16 3.39
C ARG A 35 13.38 -3.27 2.98
N PHE A 36 12.72 -2.13 2.85
CA PHE A 36 11.28 -2.10 2.66
C PHE A 36 10.88 -1.07 1.62
N VAL A 37 9.74 -1.32 1.00
CA VAL A 37 9.16 -0.38 0.04
C VAL A 37 7.71 -0.14 0.42
N VAL A 38 7.19 1.01 -0.02
CA VAL A 38 5.78 1.35 0.19
C VAL A 38 5.12 1.40 -1.17
N ASN A 39 4.20 0.48 -1.39
CA ASN A 39 3.50 0.36 -2.65
C ASN A 39 2.04 0.78 -2.48
N PHE A 40 1.43 1.27 -3.56
CA PHE A 40 0.03 1.65 -3.52
C PHE A 40 -0.67 1.24 -4.81
N ALA A 41 -1.99 1.16 -4.72
CA ALA A 41 -2.83 0.89 -5.87
C ALA A 41 -4.14 1.63 -5.66
N TYR A 42 -4.71 2.16 -6.74
CA TYR A 42 -5.95 2.90 -6.62
C TYR A 42 -6.73 2.82 -7.92
N GLY A 43 -8.02 3.05 -7.81
CA GLY A 43 -8.86 3.07 -8.99
C GLY A 43 -10.30 2.79 -8.63
N ARG A 44 -11.06 2.47 -9.67
CA ARG A 44 -12.46 2.13 -9.52
C ARG A 44 -12.57 0.69 -9.05
N ARG A 45 -13.41 0.48 -8.07
CA ARG A 45 -13.63 -0.86 -7.54
C ARG A 45 -14.13 -1.77 -8.67
N GLY A 46 -13.52 -2.95 -8.76
CA GLY A 46 -13.88 -3.90 -9.80
C GLY A 46 -13.13 -3.72 -11.09
N SER A 47 -12.30 -2.68 -11.19
CA SER A 47 -11.49 -2.45 -12.38
C SER A 47 -10.04 -2.72 -12.07
N THR A 48 -9.22 -2.74 -13.11
CA THR A 48 -7.78 -2.85 -12.93
C THR A 48 -7.29 -1.57 -12.24
N LEU A 49 -6.56 -1.73 -11.15
CA LEU A 49 -6.08 -0.60 -10.39
C LEU A 49 -4.77 -0.07 -10.96
N ASN A 50 -4.57 1.24 -10.80
CA ASN A 50 -3.29 1.86 -11.08
C ASN A 50 -2.37 1.61 -9.91
N THR A 51 -1.14 1.21 -10.17
CA THR A 51 -0.20 0.88 -9.10
C THR A 51 1.02 1.78 -9.17
N GLY A 52 1.69 1.92 -8.05
CA GLY A 52 2.91 2.70 -7.98
C GLY A 52 3.66 2.42 -6.69
N THR A 53 4.80 3.06 -6.56
CA THR A 53 5.66 2.91 -5.40
C THR A 53 6.07 4.29 -4.93
N LYS A 54 5.95 4.52 -3.62
CA LYS A 54 6.34 5.81 -3.03
C LYS A 54 7.82 5.89 -2.73
N THR A 55 8.51 4.76 -2.70
CA THR A 55 9.93 4.71 -2.41
C THR A 55 10.69 4.46 -3.70
N ASN A 56 11.58 5.40 -4.08
CA ASN A 56 12.40 5.21 -5.28
C ASN A 56 13.40 4.08 -5.07
N VAL A 57 13.87 3.93 -3.85
CA VAL A 57 14.76 2.84 -3.49
C VAL A 57 14.25 2.29 -2.17
N PRO A 58 14.56 1.03 -1.86
CA PRO A 58 14.17 0.47 -0.57
C PRO A 58 14.76 1.25 0.58
N VAL A 59 14.00 1.38 1.65
CA VAL A 59 14.39 2.14 2.83
C VAL A 59 14.25 1.26 4.07
N ASP A 60 14.75 1.74 5.21
CA ASP A 60 14.59 0.98 6.44
C ASP A 60 13.13 1.04 6.88
N PHE A 61 12.79 0.22 7.88
CA PHE A 61 11.41 0.11 8.30
C PHE A 61 10.86 1.42 8.86
N ASP A 62 11.66 2.13 9.64
CA ASP A 62 11.18 3.38 10.24
C ASP A 62 10.79 4.39 9.16
N ASN A 63 11.59 4.49 8.12
CA ASN A 63 11.27 5.40 7.03
C ASN A 63 10.07 4.89 6.23
N ALA A 64 10.00 3.59 5.99
CA ALA A 64 8.86 3.02 5.28
C ALA A 64 7.56 3.28 6.06
N LYS A 65 7.59 3.08 7.36
CA LYS A 65 6.44 3.31 8.21
C LYS A 65 6.01 4.77 8.17
N ARG A 66 6.96 5.69 8.20
CA ARG A 66 6.66 7.11 8.12
C ARG A 66 6.00 7.47 6.81
N ILE A 67 6.53 6.93 5.70
CA ILE A 67 5.96 7.17 4.38
C ILE A 67 4.55 6.58 4.29
N PHE A 68 4.39 5.37 4.81
CA PHE A 68 3.10 4.69 4.81
C PHE A 68 2.06 5.50 5.60
N ASP A 69 2.41 5.93 6.80
CA ASP A 69 1.49 6.68 7.64
C ASP A 69 1.10 8.01 7.01
N LYS A 70 2.06 8.68 6.38
CA LYS A 70 1.77 9.92 5.71
C LYS A 70 0.83 9.71 4.54
N LEU A 71 1.06 8.66 3.77
CA LEU A 71 0.22 8.34 2.63
C LEU A 71 -1.20 8.06 3.06
N VAL A 72 -1.38 7.24 4.09
CA VAL A 72 -2.70 6.91 4.60
C VAL A 72 -3.40 8.17 5.12
N LYS A 73 -2.66 9.04 5.76
CA LYS A 73 -3.22 10.25 6.35
C LYS A 73 -3.68 11.23 5.28
N GLU A 74 -3.06 11.20 4.11
CA GLU A 74 -3.40 12.12 3.03
C GLU A 74 -4.56 11.64 2.16
N LEU A 75 -5.09 10.48 2.44
CA LEU A 75 -6.19 9.92 1.64
C LEU A 75 -7.57 10.51 2.03
#